data_d3a5cee63b986565616e15e676ba8d15
#
_entry.id   d3a5cee63b986565616e15e676ba8d15
#
_cell.length_a   1.000
_cell.length_b   1.000
_cell.length_c   1.000
_cell.angle_alpha   90.00
_cell.angle_beta   90.00
_cell.angle_gamma   90.00
#
_symmetry.space_group_name_H-M   'P 1'
#
loop_
_entity.id
_entity.type
_entity.pdbx_description
1 polymer ?
#
loop_
_entity_poly.entity_id
_entity_poly.type
_entity_poly.pdbx_seq_one_letter_code
_entity_poly.pdbx_strand_id
1 'polypeptide(L)'
;MSDLRFLTFEDLDQIAVEFGTPCFVYDEKTLRANAQAVSQFPNAFGLLPRYAMKSAPTAAILRIFNQEGLGIDASSVFEVERAIRAGYGTEMISLSTQELSDDFRYWAQDGVKVNLCSLNQIHTFGKWKRNERVGLRFNPGMGSGGTNRTNVGGPASSFGIWKDDLRHALDLCKEYGLVVERIHTHIGSGSDPEVWKKVASMSLDLAREFPSVDTLNLGGGYKVARMPDEKATDLQEIGAPVAKLFEEFAEETGRELKLEIEPGTFLLAHACSLVTQVQDVTSTGPEGYRFLKLNAGMTEILRPSLYGAQHPIHIVPEPAQAKFRELTDQVVVGHCCESGDLLTPAPGDPEALLPRSLLRGEIGDFCVIEGTGAYCSSMSAKNYNSFPEAAEALKKLSGTVALMRKRQTFEQIVENEVAP
;
A
#
# COMPACT_ATOMS: atom_id res chain seq x y z
N MET A 1 6.89 -27.56 -12.42
CA MET A 1 5.75 -26.66 -12.15
C MET A 1 6.32 -25.45 -11.48
N SER A 2 5.94 -24.24 -11.88
CA SER A 2 6.31 -23.03 -11.16
C SER A 2 5.70 -23.11 -9.77
N ASP A 3 6.50 -23.03 -8.71
CA ASP A 3 6.01 -23.03 -7.33
C ASP A 3 5.36 -21.68 -7.05
N LEU A 4 4.03 -21.59 -7.21
CA LEU A 4 3.25 -20.44 -6.80
C LEU A 4 3.26 -20.35 -5.26
N ARG A 5 3.24 -19.13 -4.72
CA ARG A 5 3.36 -18.90 -3.27
C ARG A 5 2.30 -19.61 -2.44
N PHE A 6 1.05 -19.64 -2.90
CA PHE A 6 -0.06 -20.18 -2.14
C PHE A 6 -1.20 -20.76 -3.00
N LEU A 7 -1.17 -20.60 -4.32
CA LEU A 7 -2.20 -21.15 -5.23
C LEU A 7 -1.73 -22.46 -5.85
N THR A 8 -2.67 -23.38 -6.04
CA THR A 8 -2.48 -24.61 -6.83
C THR A 8 -3.16 -24.45 -8.18
N PHE A 9 -2.92 -25.40 -9.12
CA PHE A 9 -3.63 -25.40 -10.40
C PHE A 9 -5.15 -25.54 -10.20
N GLU A 10 -5.55 -26.39 -9.26
CA GLU A 10 -6.97 -26.61 -8.93
C GLU A 10 -7.62 -25.32 -8.39
N ASP A 11 -6.89 -24.51 -7.60
CA ASP A 11 -7.37 -23.21 -7.17
C ASP A 11 -7.58 -22.28 -8.37
N LEU A 12 -6.63 -22.27 -9.35
CA LEU A 12 -6.73 -21.42 -10.55
C LEU A 12 -7.95 -21.79 -11.40
N ASP A 13 -8.17 -23.09 -11.61
CA ASP A 13 -9.31 -23.59 -12.38
C ASP A 13 -10.64 -23.25 -11.67
N GLN A 14 -10.74 -23.49 -10.36
CA GLN A 14 -11.90 -23.09 -9.57
C GLN A 14 -12.17 -21.57 -9.69
N ILE A 15 -11.16 -20.72 -9.52
CA ILE A 15 -11.29 -19.27 -9.60
C ILE A 15 -11.80 -18.85 -10.99
N ALA A 16 -11.22 -19.45 -12.04
CA ALA A 16 -11.62 -19.12 -13.40
C ALA A 16 -13.09 -19.49 -13.69
N VAL A 17 -13.54 -20.64 -13.19
CA VAL A 17 -14.93 -21.13 -13.37
C VAL A 17 -15.91 -20.31 -12.54
N GLU A 18 -15.60 -20.07 -11.25
CA GLU A 18 -16.57 -19.46 -10.31
C GLU A 18 -16.60 -17.92 -10.38
N PHE A 19 -15.43 -17.27 -10.55
CA PHE A 19 -15.30 -15.81 -10.47
C PHE A 19 -14.84 -15.16 -11.77
N GLY A 20 -14.33 -15.96 -12.70
CA GLY A 20 -13.70 -15.52 -13.95
C GLY A 20 -12.33 -14.86 -13.72
N THR A 21 -11.58 -14.68 -14.81
CA THR A 21 -10.31 -13.95 -14.83
C THR A 21 -10.49 -12.59 -15.55
N PRO A 22 -9.71 -11.54 -15.21
CA PRO A 22 -8.73 -11.48 -14.13
C PRO A 22 -9.38 -11.48 -12.74
N CYS A 23 -8.69 -12.06 -11.73
CA CYS A 23 -9.15 -12.06 -10.34
C CYS A 23 -7.96 -11.88 -9.39
N PHE A 24 -8.06 -10.93 -8.46
CA PHE A 24 -7.12 -10.83 -7.35
C PHE A 24 -7.47 -11.87 -6.28
N VAL A 25 -6.48 -12.65 -5.86
CA VAL A 25 -6.68 -13.67 -4.81
C VAL A 25 -5.75 -13.39 -3.65
N TYR A 26 -6.34 -13.07 -2.50
CA TYR A 26 -5.61 -12.83 -1.26
C TYR A 26 -5.54 -14.11 -0.43
N ASP A 27 -4.42 -14.32 0.27
CA ASP A 27 -4.21 -15.45 1.19
C ASP A 27 -4.35 -14.99 2.63
N GLU A 28 -5.39 -15.48 3.33
CA GLU A 28 -5.68 -15.11 4.72
C GLU A 28 -4.52 -15.47 5.66
N LYS A 29 -3.87 -16.62 5.43
CA LYS A 29 -2.73 -17.05 6.25
C LYS A 29 -1.58 -16.05 6.21
N THR A 30 -1.22 -15.58 5.02
CA THR A 30 -0.15 -14.60 4.83
C THR A 30 -0.55 -13.24 5.40
N LEU A 31 -1.81 -12.79 5.22
CA LEU A 31 -2.29 -11.54 5.81
C LEU A 31 -2.12 -11.53 7.33
N ARG A 32 -2.56 -12.59 8.02
CA ARG A 32 -2.45 -12.71 9.48
C ARG A 32 -1.01 -12.82 9.94
N ALA A 33 -0.19 -13.63 9.27
CA ALA A 33 1.23 -13.76 9.61
C ALA A 33 1.97 -12.41 9.50
N ASN A 34 1.69 -11.63 8.46
CA ASN A 34 2.28 -10.30 8.28
C ASN A 34 1.79 -9.30 9.35
N ALA A 35 0.51 -9.35 9.73
CA ALA A 35 -0.04 -8.54 10.82
C ALA A 35 0.65 -8.84 12.16
N GLN A 36 0.84 -10.12 12.47
CA GLN A 36 1.56 -10.56 13.68
C GLN A 36 3.03 -10.12 13.65
N ALA A 37 3.70 -10.19 12.48
CA ALA A 37 5.08 -9.75 12.35
C ALA A 37 5.25 -8.24 12.63
N VAL A 38 4.36 -7.37 12.10
CA VAL A 38 4.43 -5.93 12.37
C VAL A 38 4.06 -5.59 13.82
N SER A 39 3.21 -6.39 14.47
CA SER A 39 2.88 -6.22 15.90
C SER A 39 4.05 -6.56 16.82
N GLN A 40 5.08 -7.24 16.29
CA GLN A 40 6.34 -7.55 17.01
C GLN A 40 7.47 -6.57 16.65
N PHE A 41 7.17 -5.45 16.01
CA PHE A 41 8.17 -4.42 15.73
C PHE A 41 8.78 -3.91 17.04
N PRO A 42 10.12 -3.80 17.17
CA PRO A 42 10.77 -3.35 18.38
C PRO A 42 10.31 -1.96 18.82
N ASN A 43 9.94 -1.84 20.08
CA ASN A 43 9.48 -0.60 20.68
C ASN A 43 9.81 -0.59 22.19
N ALA A 44 9.90 0.60 22.79
CA ALA A 44 10.22 0.77 24.20
C ALA A 44 8.96 0.87 25.11
N PHE A 45 7.95 1.67 24.71
CA PHE A 45 6.86 2.07 25.59
C PHE A 45 5.48 1.81 25.00
N GLY A 46 5.38 0.87 24.08
CA GLY A 46 4.13 0.47 23.42
C GLY A 46 4.09 0.83 21.94
N LEU A 47 3.41 -0.03 21.19
CA LEU A 47 3.31 0.02 19.74
C LEU A 47 1.85 -0.09 19.30
N LEU A 48 1.44 0.74 18.35
CA LEU A 48 0.22 0.54 17.58
C LEU A 48 0.54 0.59 16.08
N PRO A 49 0.61 -0.57 15.40
CA PRO A 49 0.66 -0.58 13.94
C PRO A 49 -0.68 -0.11 13.37
N ARG A 50 -0.65 0.83 12.42
CA ARG A 50 -1.82 1.29 11.67
C ARG A 50 -1.71 0.84 10.23
N TYR A 51 -2.68 0.11 9.77
CA TYR A 51 -2.72 -0.33 8.38
C TYR A 51 -2.95 0.85 7.44
N ALA A 52 -1.99 1.13 6.54
CA ALA A 52 -2.16 2.13 5.47
C ALA A 52 -3.14 1.61 4.42
N MET A 53 -4.44 1.87 4.64
CA MET A 53 -5.53 1.19 3.93
C MET A 53 -5.63 1.57 2.45
N LYS A 54 -5.02 2.67 2.02
CA LYS A 54 -4.84 3.04 0.59
C LYS A 54 -4.20 1.93 -0.24
N SER A 55 -3.45 1.02 0.39
CA SER A 55 -2.80 -0.11 -0.29
C SER A 55 -3.79 -1.17 -0.78
N ALA A 56 -4.86 -1.47 -0.04
CA ALA A 56 -6.03 -2.27 -0.48
C ALA A 56 -7.20 -2.10 0.52
N PRO A 57 -8.21 -1.29 0.24
CA PRO A 57 -9.24 -0.91 1.21
C PRO A 57 -10.46 -1.84 1.23
N THR A 58 -10.33 -3.10 0.77
CA THR A 58 -11.45 -4.05 0.73
C THR A 58 -11.86 -4.51 2.12
N ALA A 59 -13.16 -4.48 2.42
CA ALA A 59 -13.70 -4.69 3.77
C ALA A 59 -13.29 -6.03 4.42
N ALA A 60 -13.08 -7.10 3.64
CA ALA A 60 -12.63 -8.38 4.18
C ALA A 60 -11.20 -8.28 4.75
N ILE A 61 -10.30 -7.57 4.07
CA ILE A 61 -8.92 -7.30 4.52
C ILE A 61 -8.95 -6.46 5.79
N LEU A 62 -9.76 -5.39 5.80
CA LEU A 62 -9.91 -4.51 6.96
C LEU A 62 -10.39 -5.30 8.19
N ARG A 63 -11.36 -6.21 8.04
CA ARG A 63 -11.85 -7.06 9.13
C ARG A 63 -10.78 -8.00 9.67
N ILE A 64 -9.95 -8.59 8.78
CA ILE A 64 -8.83 -9.45 9.21
C ILE A 64 -7.86 -8.64 10.07
N PHE A 65 -7.45 -7.45 9.61
CA PHE A 65 -6.52 -6.62 10.37
C PHE A 65 -7.11 -6.03 11.65
N ASN A 66 -8.41 -5.76 11.68
CA ASN A 66 -9.11 -5.39 12.93
C ASN A 66 -9.06 -6.54 13.96
N GLN A 67 -9.28 -7.78 13.51
CA GLN A 67 -9.16 -8.96 14.38
C GLN A 67 -7.73 -9.19 14.90
N GLU A 68 -6.71 -8.80 14.13
CA GLU A 68 -5.30 -8.83 14.54
C GLU A 68 -4.88 -7.60 15.39
N GLY A 69 -5.83 -6.68 15.69
CA GLY A 69 -5.59 -5.53 16.56
C GLY A 69 -4.84 -4.36 15.92
N LEU A 70 -4.73 -4.30 14.58
CA LEU A 70 -4.14 -3.16 13.89
C LEU A 70 -5.13 -1.99 13.86
N GLY A 71 -4.61 -0.76 14.04
CA GLY A 71 -5.35 0.45 13.72
C GLY A 71 -5.40 0.74 12.21
N ILE A 72 -5.99 1.87 11.84
CA ILE A 72 -6.07 2.35 10.46
C ILE A 72 -5.33 3.68 10.30
N ASP A 73 -4.53 3.79 9.22
CA ASP A 73 -4.13 5.05 8.61
C ASP A 73 -5.02 5.29 7.39
N ALA A 74 -5.92 6.28 7.51
CA ALA A 74 -6.81 6.72 6.44
C ALA A 74 -6.26 7.99 5.78
N SER A 75 -6.35 8.08 4.47
CA SER A 75 -5.87 9.21 3.66
C SER A 75 -7.02 10.11 3.14
N SER A 76 -8.25 9.78 3.47
CA SER A 76 -9.45 10.59 3.16
C SER A 76 -10.58 10.24 4.12
N VAL A 77 -11.59 11.12 4.19
CA VAL A 77 -12.83 10.86 4.95
C VAL A 77 -13.60 9.65 4.39
N PHE A 78 -13.48 9.37 3.11
CA PHE A 78 -14.08 8.20 2.49
C PHE A 78 -13.42 6.89 2.96
N GLU A 79 -12.12 6.90 3.19
CA GLU A 79 -11.41 5.77 3.80
C GLU A 79 -11.83 5.58 5.26
N VAL A 80 -12.03 6.68 6.03
CA VAL A 80 -12.58 6.61 7.38
C VAL A 80 -13.93 5.90 7.36
N GLU A 81 -14.85 6.31 6.49
CA GLU A 81 -16.18 5.69 6.36
C GLU A 81 -16.08 4.20 6.01
N ARG A 82 -15.16 3.83 5.10
CA ARG A 82 -14.93 2.42 4.75
C ARG A 82 -14.44 1.59 5.94
N ALA A 83 -13.53 2.15 6.76
CA ALA A 83 -13.03 1.49 7.97
C ALA A 83 -14.15 1.28 8.99
N ILE A 84 -14.99 2.29 9.23
CA ILE A 84 -16.17 2.17 10.12
C ILE A 84 -17.13 1.10 9.61
N ARG A 85 -17.46 1.09 8.32
CA ARG A 85 -18.32 0.05 7.71
C ARG A 85 -17.70 -1.36 7.79
N ALA A 86 -16.38 -1.46 7.89
CA ALA A 86 -15.69 -2.74 8.11
C ALA A 86 -15.67 -3.17 9.59
N GLY A 87 -16.12 -2.31 10.53
CA GLY A 87 -16.26 -2.60 11.95
C GLY A 87 -15.15 -2.04 12.84
N TYR A 88 -14.38 -1.05 12.38
CA TYR A 88 -13.42 -0.34 13.22
C TYR A 88 -14.13 0.66 14.14
N GLY A 89 -13.66 0.78 15.40
CA GLY A 89 -13.98 1.91 16.25
C GLY A 89 -13.23 3.15 15.80
N THR A 90 -13.82 4.33 15.97
CA THR A 90 -13.24 5.62 15.53
C THR A 90 -11.89 5.91 16.19
N GLU A 91 -11.69 5.48 17.43
CA GLU A 91 -10.46 5.61 18.20
C GLU A 91 -9.26 4.85 17.60
N MET A 92 -9.54 3.82 16.78
CA MET A 92 -8.53 3.05 16.06
C MET A 92 -8.15 3.68 14.72
N ILE A 93 -8.81 4.76 14.30
CA ILE A 93 -8.60 5.38 12.99
C ILE A 93 -7.82 6.68 13.16
N SER A 94 -6.76 6.83 12.35
CA SER A 94 -5.99 8.06 12.15
C SER A 94 -6.25 8.59 10.74
N LEU A 95 -6.53 9.88 10.62
CA LEU A 95 -6.73 10.57 9.35
C LEU A 95 -5.56 11.49 9.06
N SER A 96 -4.80 11.19 7.99
CA SER A 96 -3.71 12.02 7.45
C SER A 96 -4.00 12.31 5.99
N THR A 97 -4.52 13.49 5.66
CA THR A 97 -5.00 13.79 4.31
C THR A 97 -4.38 15.05 3.72
N GLN A 98 -4.20 15.06 2.39
CA GLN A 98 -3.83 16.27 1.64
C GLN A 98 -5.00 17.24 1.52
N GLU A 99 -6.22 16.72 1.40
CA GLU A 99 -7.45 17.48 1.32
C GLU A 99 -8.24 17.31 2.61
N LEU A 100 -8.26 18.33 3.47
CA LEU A 100 -9.08 18.36 4.67
C LEU A 100 -10.47 18.88 4.29
N SER A 101 -11.32 18.01 3.72
CA SER A 101 -12.72 18.33 3.39
C SER A 101 -13.53 18.63 4.65
N ASP A 102 -14.63 19.38 4.55
CA ASP A 102 -15.44 19.77 5.71
C ASP A 102 -15.98 18.61 6.54
N ASP A 103 -16.14 17.44 5.94
CA ASP A 103 -16.62 16.23 6.62
C ASP A 103 -15.65 15.69 7.68
N PHE A 104 -14.39 16.17 7.72
CA PHE A 104 -13.45 15.79 8.78
C PHE A 104 -14.01 16.10 10.16
N ARG A 105 -14.82 17.18 10.28
CA ARG A 105 -15.41 17.66 11.54
C ARG A 105 -16.30 16.61 12.19
N TYR A 106 -17.11 15.94 11.39
CA TYR A 106 -17.96 14.85 11.86
C TYR A 106 -17.12 13.73 12.49
N TRP A 107 -16.12 13.26 11.76
CA TRP A 107 -15.27 12.16 12.21
C TRP A 107 -14.37 12.53 13.38
N ALA A 108 -13.84 13.76 13.41
CA ALA A 108 -13.05 14.24 14.52
C ALA A 108 -13.88 14.36 15.83
N GLN A 109 -15.17 14.74 15.73
CA GLN A 109 -16.08 14.74 16.87
C GLN A 109 -16.38 13.35 17.40
N ASP A 110 -16.41 12.37 16.52
CA ASP A 110 -16.67 10.96 16.84
C ASP A 110 -15.42 10.20 17.34
N GLY A 111 -14.26 10.85 17.41
CA GLY A 111 -13.04 10.32 18.03
C GLY A 111 -11.92 9.90 17.06
N VAL A 112 -12.10 10.08 15.76
CA VAL A 112 -11.02 9.86 14.78
C VAL A 112 -9.84 10.80 15.06
N LYS A 113 -8.63 10.26 15.07
CA LYS A 113 -7.39 11.00 15.31
C LYS A 113 -6.98 11.75 14.05
N VAL A 114 -7.01 13.11 14.09
CA VAL A 114 -6.66 13.92 12.91
C VAL A 114 -5.22 14.39 13.01
N ASN A 115 -4.41 14.10 11.99
CA ASN A 115 -3.07 14.65 11.78
C ASN A 115 -3.14 15.81 10.79
N LEU A 116 -2.88 17.01 11.25
CA LEU A 116 -2.89 18.22 10.43
C LEU A 116 -1.58 18.30 9.63
N CYS A 117 -1.70 18.38 8.31
CA CYS A 117 -0.59 18.20 7.36
C CYS A 117 -0.07 19.52 6.77
N SER A 118 -0.62 20.67 7.16
CA SER A 118 -0.19 22.00 6.71
C SER A 118 -0.57 23.08 7.71
N LEU A 119 0.05 24.24 7.64
CA LEU A 119 -0.32 25.42 8.44
C LEU A 119 -1.78 25.83 8.23
N ASN A 120 -2.27 25.73 6.99
CA ASN A 120 -3.67 26.00 6.67
C ASN A 120 -4.62 25.00 7.33
N GLN A 121 -4.25 23.73 7.43
CA GLN A 121 -5.05 22.73 8.13
C GLN A 121 -5.10 23.01 9.64
N ILE A 122 -3.99 23.46 10.26
CA ILE A 122 -3.99 23.92 11.68
C ILE A 122 -4.97 25.07 11.85
N HIS A 123 -4.91 26.06 10.96
CA HIS A 123 -5.81 27.21 11.01
C HIS A 123 -7.28 26.82 10.80
N THR A 124 -7.57 25.97 9.81
CA THR A 124 -8.93 25.51 9.51
C THR A 124 -9.52 24.73 10.69
N PHE A 125 -8.73 23.82 11.27
CA PHE A 125 -9.15 23.04 12.45
C PHE A 125 -9.35 23.95 13.68
N GLY A 126 -8.39 24.83 13.97
CA GLY A 126 -8.43 25.73 15.12
C GLY A 126 -9.57 26.75 15.06
N LYS A 127 -9.95 27.23 13.86
CA LYS A 127 -11.15 28.04 13.65
C LYS A 127 -12.44 27.27 13.95
N TRP A 128 -12.49 26.00 13.60
CA TRP A 128 -13.65 25.16 13.86
C TRP A 128 -13.76 24.78 15.35
N LYS A 129 -12.65 24.32 15.95
CA LYS A 129 -12.67 23.84 17.35
C LYS A 129 -11.37 24.21 18.05
N ARG A 130 -11.48 25.06 19.09
CA ARG A 130 -10.36 25.46 19.92
C ARG A 130 -10.16 24.48 21.08
N ASN A 131 -8.97 24.50 21.67
CA ASN A 131 -8.60 23.74 22.88
C ASN A 131 -8.77 22.21 22.69
N GLU A 132 -8.51 21.72 21.48
CA GLU A 132 -8.69 20.32 21.11
C GLU A 132 -7.32 19.62 20.96
N ARG A 133 -7.32 18.31 21.07
CA ARG A 133 -6.15 17.45 20.84
C ARG A 133 -6.02 17.11 19.37
N VAL A 134 -4.80 17.23 18.82
CA VAL A 134 -4.50 17.00 17.40
C VAL A 134 -3.15 16.32 17.21
N GLY A 135 -2.95 15.66 16.08
CA GLY A 135 -1.65 15.31 15.55
C GLY A 135 -1.14 16.35 14.57
N LEU A 136 0.17 16.47 14.42
CA LEU A 136 0.81 17.26 13.36
C LEU A 136 1.72 16.36 12.52
N ARG A 137 1.57 16.45 11.19
CA ARG A 137 2.48 15.79 10.27
C ARG A 137 3.53 16.76 9.77
N PHE A 138 4.80 16.45 10.00
CA PHE A 138 5.94 17.21 9.52
C PHE A 138 6.65 16.51 8.36
N ASN A 139 7.15 17.32 7.42
CA ASN A 139 8.16 16.91 6.45
C ASN A 139 9.54 17.17 7.07
N PRO A 140 10.31 16.11 7.41
CA PRO A 140 11.58 16.28 8.11
C PRO A 140 12.72 16.82 7.23
N GLY A 141 12.44 17.16 5.96
CA GLY A 141 13.44 17.67 5.02
C GLY A 141 14.31 16.59 4.39
N MET A 142 14.05 15.33 4.68
CA MET A 142 14.67 14.19 4.02
C MET A 142 13.63 13.13 3.69
N GLY A 143 13.92 12.34 2.66
CA GLY A 143 13.07 11.24 2.25
C GLY A 143 13.88 10.10 1.66
N SER A 144 13.22 8.97 1.49
CA SER A 144 13.77 7.77 0.87
C SER A 144 12.76 7.18 -0.11
N GLY A 145 13.26 6.59 -1.19
CA GLY A 145 12.43 5.92 -2.20
C GLY A 145 13.27 5.44 -3.37
N GLY A 146 12.84 4.38 -4.05
CA GLY A 146 13.51 3.87 -5.25
C GLY A 146 13.41 4.82 -6.46
N THR A 147 12.43 5.73 -6.44
CA THR A 147 12.22 6.78 -7.43
C THR A 147 11.69 8.03 -6.73
N ASN A 148 11.78 9.20 -7.38
CA ASN A 148 11.19 10.45 -6.85
C ASN A 148 9.66 10.31 -6.61
N ARG A 149 8.98 9.45 -7.36
CA ARG A 149 7.53 9.20 -7.22
C ARG A 149 7.16 8.39 -5.97
N THR A 150 8.11 7.70 -5.35
CA THR A 150 7.91 6.92 -4.12
C THR A 150 8.50 7.59 -2.88
N ASN A 151 9.12 8.77 -3.05
CA ASN A 151 9.65 9.60 -1.97
C ASN A 151 8.54 10.54 -1.47
N VAL A 152 8.20 10.48 -0.19
CA VAL A 152 7.17 11.33 0.45
C VAL A 152 7.73 12.24 1.55
N GLY A 153 9.06 12.44 1.58
CA GLY A 153 9.76 13.40 2.42
C GLY A 153 10.78 14.20 1.62
N GLY A 154 11.33 15.26 2.23
CA GLY A 154 12.32 16.12 1.58
C GLY A 154 11.72 17.23 0.68
N PRO A 155 12.56 18.03 0.00
CA PRO A 155 12.15 19.25 -0.67
C PRO A 155 11.28 19.04 -1.92
N ALA A 156 11.27 17.84 -2.49
CA ALA A 156 10.45 17.50 -3.65
C ALA A 156 9.07 16.89 -3.27
N SER A 157 8.75 16.86 -1.98
CA SER A 157 7.51 16.28 -1.47
C SER A 157 6.57 17.36 -0.93
N SER A 158 5.30 17.31 -1.33
CA SER A 158 4.24 18.23 -0.85
C SER A 158 3.63 17.80 0.50
N PHE A 159 4.09 16.69 1.09
CA PHE A 159 3.45 16.10 2.27
C PHE A 159 4.01 16.67 3.57
N GLY A 160 3.11 17.12 4.44
CA GLY A 160 3.42 17.58 5.78
C GLY A 160 3.89 19.03 5.86
N ILE A 161 3.89 19.57 7.08
CA ILE A 161 4.42 20.90 7.42
C ILE A 161 5.94 20.86 7.24
N TRP A 162 6.49 21.80 6.48
CA TRP A 162 7.93 21.88 6.29
C TRP A 162 8.64 22.16 7.63
N LYS A 163 9.74 21.46 7.90
CA LYS A 163 10.46 21.55 9.18
C LYS A 163 10.81 22.96 9.63
N ASP A 164 11.11 23.85 8.68
CA ASP A 164 11.47 25.25 8.98
C ASP A 164 10.24 26.11 9.35
N ASP A 165 9.02 25.64 9.10
CA ASP A 165 7.75 26.24 9.53
C ASP A 165 7.32 25.83 10.95
N LEU A 166 8.16 25.10 11.69
CA LEU A 166 7.89 24.67 13.06
C LEU A 166 7.43 25.82 13.95
N ARG A 167 8.08 26.99 13.87
CA ARG A 167 7.71 28.15 14.68
C ARG A 167 6.30 28.65 14.38
N HIS A 168 5.92 28.71 13.11
CA HIS A 168 4.57 29.09 12.71
C HIS A 168 3.52 28.07 13.19
N ALA A 169 3.85 26.77 13.13
CA ALA A 169 2.96 25.72 13.65
C ALA A 169 2.74 25.86 15.15
N LEU A 170 3.79 26.12 15.94
CA LEU A 170 3.71 26.38 17.38
C LEU A 170 2.83 27.61 17.69
N ASP A 171 3.04 28.72 16.97
CA ASP A 171 2.27 29.95 17.16
C ASP A 171 0.79 29.74 16.85
N LEU A 172 0.45 29.04 15.76
CA LEU A 172 -0.94 28.68 15.42
C LEU A 172 -1.57 27.76 16.48
N CYS A 173 -0.86 26.73 16.93
CA CYS A 173 -1.37 25.84 17.98
C CYS A 173 -1.65 26.64 19.26
N LYS A 174 -0.76 27.57 19.64
CA LYS A 174 -0.95 28.46 20.79
C LYS A 174 -2.14 29.40 20.58
N GLU A 175 -2.30 30.01 19.42
CA GLU A 175 -3.41 30.92 19.08
C GLU A 175 -4.76 30.23 19.27
N TYR A 176 -4.86 28.96 18.84
CA TYR A 176 -6.12 28.19 18.94
C TYR A 176 -6.24 27.34 20.20
N GLY A 177 -5.20 27.29 21.06
CA GLY A 177 -5.15 26.45 22.25
C GLY A 177 -5.09 24.96 21.93
N LEU A 178 -4.61 24.57 20.73
CA LEU A 178 -4.53 23.17 20.34
C LEU A 178 -3.44 22.44 21.13
N VAL A 179 -3.78 21.25 21.62
CA VAL A 179 -2.87 20.35 22.33
C VAL A 179 -2.34 19.32 21.35
N VAL A 180 -1.05 19.42 21.00
CA VAL A 180 -0.43 18.47 20.09
C VAL A 180 -0.08 17.20 20.85
N GLU A 181 -0.83 16.11 20.62
CA GLU A 181 -0.62 14.81 21.28
C GLU A 181 0.23 13.86 20.44
N ARG A 182 0.31 14.09 19.12
CA ARG A 182 1.02 13.21 18.18
C ARG A 182 1.87 14.00 17.21
N ILE A 183 3.09 13.53 17.00
CA ILE A 183 3.94 13.93 15.86
C ILE A 183 3.95 12.78 14.86
N HIS A 184 3.70 13.09 13.60
CA HIS A 184 3.75 12.16 12.48
C HIS A 184 4.81 12.61 11.48
N THR A 185 5.67 11.69 11.07
CA THR A 185 6.64 11.86 9.99
C THR A 185 6.58 10.67 9.05
N HIS A 186 6.87 10.87 7.79
CA HIS A 186 6.93 9.77 6.82
C HIS A 186 7.95 10.09 5.74
N ILE A 187 8.89 9.15 5.52
CA ILE A 187 10.03 9.34 4.62
C ILE A 187 9.84 8.75 3.22
N GLY A 188 8.81 7.94 3.02
CA GLY A 188 8.62 7.20 1.78
C GLY A 188 8.87 5.71 1.94
N SER A 189 9.82 5.14 1.22
CA SER A 189 10.08 3.71 1.19
C SER A 189 11.56 3.42 1.34
N GLY A 190 11.94 2.66 2.36
CA GLY A 190 13.35 2.36 2.64
C GLY A 190 13.56 1.06 3.42
N SER A 191 14.70 0.40 3.16
CA SER A 191 15.16 -0.77 3.91
C SER A 191 16.51 -0.53 4.61
N ASP A 192 16.96 0.74 4.64
CA ASP A 192 18.22 1.14 5.27
C ASP A 192 17.99 1.52 6.74
N PRO A 193 18.54 0.78 7.73
CA PRO A 193 18.39 1.06 9.14
C PRO A 193 18.87 2.45 9.55
N GLU A 194 19.94 2.97 8.92
CA GLU A 194 20.48 4.29 9.27
C GLU A 194 19.55 5.42 8.86
N VAL A 195 18.80 5.28 7.76
CA VAL A 195 17.76 6.23 7.37
C VAL A 195 16.64 6.25 8.40
N TRP A 196 16.17 5.08 8.85
CA TRP A 196 15.11 4.96 9.86
C TRP A 196 15.55 5.55 11.20
N LYS A 197 16.78 5.24 11.65
CA LYS A 197 17.37 5.80 12.87
C LYS A 197 17.44 7.33 12.81
N LYS A 198 17.94 7.88 11.69
CA LYS A 198 18.04 9.33 11.50
C LYS A 198 16.67 10.02 11.54
N VAL A 199 15.67 9.45 10.87
CA VAL A 199 14.32 10.01 10.88
C VAL A 199 13.67 9.92 12.26
N ALA A 200 13.85 8.81 12.97
CA ALA A 200 13.37 8.68 14.33
C ALA A 200 13.99 9.77 15.23
N SER A 201 15.31 10.00 15.14
CA SER A 201 15.98 11.09 15.88
C SER A 201 15.39 12.46 15.56
N MET A 202 15.24 12.80 14.26
CA MET A 202 14.62 14.08 13.86
C MET A 202 13.19 14.23 14.34
N SER A 203 12.44 13.14 14.40
CA SER A 203 11.06 13.13 14.87
C SER A 203 10.97 13.31 16.39
N LEU A 204 11.94 12.75 17.13
CA LEU A 204 12.08 12.97 18.57
C LEU A 204 12.49 14.43 18.87
N ASP A 205 13.32 15.07 18.03
CA ASP A 205 13.63 16.49 18.13
C ASP A 205 12.36 17.36 17.98
N LEU A 206 11.49 17.03 17.03
CA LEU A 206 10.18 17.69 16.93
C LEU A 206 9.33 17.47 18.19
N ALA A 207 9.32 16.25 18.74
CA ALA A 207 8.56 15.94 19.95
C ALA A 207 9.04 16.73 21.20
N ARG A 208 10.32 17.16 21.23
CA ARG A 208 10.85 18.04 22.31
C ARG A 208 10.16 19.41 22.29
N GLU A 209 9.84 19.95 21.11
CA GLU A 209 9.18 21.25 20.95
C GLU A 209 7.69 21.24 21.36
N PHE A 210 7.08 20.05 21.49
CA PHE A 210 5.69 19.88 21.90
C PHE A 210 5.58 19.05 23.17
N PRO A 211 5.56 19.68 24.37
CA PRO A 211 5.60 18.96 25.65
C PRO A 211 4.42 18.00 25.90
N SER A 212 3.29 18.20 25.20
CA SER A 212 2.07 17.39 25.34
C SER A 212 2.07 16.14 24.44
N VAL A 213 3.07 15.94 23.59
CA VAL A 213 3.17 14.77 22.73
C VAL A 213 3.43 13.52 23.56
N ASP A 214 2.60 12.51 23.36
CA ASP A 214 2.68 11.18 23.98
C ASP A 214 2.84 10.06 22.93
N THR A 215 2.72 10.40 21.65
CA THR A 215 2.76 9.43 20.54
C THR A 215 3.62 9.96 19.40
N LEU A 216 4.52 9.11 18.89
CA LEU A 216 5.34 9.39 17.71
C LEU A 216 5.02 8.38 16.61
N ASN A 217 4.52 8.86 15.47
CA ASN A 217 4.24 8.06 14.28
C ASN A 217 5.34 8.25 13.24
N LEU A 218 6.03 7.18 12.90
CA LEU A 218 7.14 7.18 11.92
C LEU A 218 6.68 6.83 10.50
N GLY A 219 5.37 6.65 10.28
CA GLY A 219 4.82 6.33 8.98
C GLY A 219 5.10 4.91 8.51
N GLY A 220 5.02 4.75 7.20
CA GLY A 220 5.25 3.48 6.52
C GLY A 220 6.56 3.46 5.73
N GLY A 221 6.61 2.56 4.71
CA GLY A 221 7.78 2.45 3.83
C GLY A 221 8.51 1.13 3.94
N TYR A 222 7.94 0.16 4.66
CA TYR A 222 8.50 -1.18 4.85
C TYR A 222 8.40 -1.98 3.54
N LYS A 223 9.56 -2.24 2.91
CA LYS A 223 9.65 -2.93 1.62
C LYS A 223 9.54 -4.44 1.75
N VAL A 224 9.05 -5.08 0.70
CA VAL A 224 9.20 -6.52 0.46
C VAL A 224 10.05 -6.74 -0.78
N ALA A 225 10.79 -7.84 -0.83
CA ALA A 225 11.51 -8.28 -2.01
C ALA A 225 10.53 -9.06 -2.92
N ARG A 226 10.00 -8.43 -3.96
CA ARG A 226 9.17 -9.11 -4.97
C ARG A 226 10.04 -9.96 -5.89
N MET A 227 11.16 -9.40 -6.33
CA MET A 227 12.13 -10.07 -7.19
C MET A 227 13.35 -10.55 -6.39
N PRO A 228 14.09 -11.56 -6.88
CA PRO A 228 15.23 -12.13 -6.15
C PRO A 228 16.38 -11.15 -5.87
N ASP A 229 16.52 -10.10 -6.68
CA ASP A 229 17.52 -9.04 -6.54
C ASP A 229 17.10 -7.88 -5.65
N GLU A 230 15.84 -7.86 -5.21
CA GLU A 230 15.33 -6.82 -4.30
C GLU A 230 15.65 -7.15 -2.83
N LYS A 231 15.91 -6.11 -2.02
CA LYS A 231 16.09 -6.23 -0.57
C LYS A 231 14.79 -5.90 0.16
N ALA A 232 14.30 -6.83 0.99
CA ALA A 232 13.22 -6.59 1.93
C ALA A 232 13.69 -5.79 3.15
N THR A 233 12.76 -5.15 3.83
CA THR A 233 12.98 -4.55 5.14
C THR A 233 12.96 -5.64 6.21
N ASP A 234 14.02 -5.73 7.01
CA ASP A 234 14.01 -6.48 8.26
C ASP A 234 13.47 -5.59 9.38
N LEU A 235 12.31 -5.95 9.92
CA LEU A 235 11.63 -5.16 10.95
C LEU A 235 12.41 -5.11 12.27
N GLN A 236 13.17 -6.17 12.59
CA GLN A 236 13.98 -6.22 13.81
C GLN A 236 15.25 -5.36 13.65
N GLU A 237 15.91 -5.44 12.49
CA GLU A 237 17.11 -4.68 12.17
C GLU A 237 16.84 -3.16 12.22
N ILE A 238 15.72 -2.70 11.69
CA ILE A 238 15.37 -1.27 11.70
C ILE A 238 14.72 -0.82 13.01
N GLY A 239 13.98 -1.70 13.68
CA GLY A 239 13.22 -1.35 14.88
C GLY A 239 14.08 -1.27 16.16
N ALA A 240 15.08 -2.13 16.31
CA ALA A 240 15.91 -2.14 17.52
C ALA A 240 16.63 -0.80 17.78
N PRO A 241 17.31 -0.16 16.80
CA PRO A 241 17.91 1.15 17.04
C PRO A 241 16.86 2.25 17.26
N VAL A 242 15.65 2.12 16.67
CA VAL A 242 14.55 3.06 16.93
C VAL A 242 14.07 2.95 18.38
N ALA A 243 13.82 1.74 18.88
CA ALA A 243 13.42 1.52 20.27
C ALA A 243 14.44 2.13 21.26
N LYS A 244 15.73 1.94 21.00
CA LYS A 244 16.80 2.54 21.84
C LYS A 244 16.76 4.07 21.86
N LEU A 245 16.46 4.74 20.74
CA LEU A 245 16.30 6.20 20.71
C LEU A 245 15.11 6.67 21.56
N PHE A 246 14.04 5.88 21.64
CA PHE A 246 12.90 6.20 22.52
C PHE A 246 13.27 6.04 24.00
N GLU A 247 14.07 5.03 24.36
CA GLU A 247 14.62 4.85 25.72
C GLU A 247 15.50 6.05 26.10
N GLU A 248 16.45 6.42 25.26
CA GLU A 248 17.35 7.58 25.46
C GLU A 248 16.55 8.89 25.62
N PHE A 249 15.49 9.09 24.79
CA PHE A 249 14.61 10.24 24.93
C PHE A 249 13.86 10.25 26.26
N ALA A 250 13.38 9.10 26.73
CA ALA A 250 12.68 8.99 28.01
C ALA A 250 13.64 9.25 29.20
N GLU A 251 14.87 8.76 29.16
CA GLU A 251 15.90 9.05 30.16
C GLU A 251 16.22 10.54 30.23
N GLU A 252 16.32 11.22 29.06
CA GLU A 252 16.64 12.65 28.98
C GLU A 252 15.49 13.57 29.45
N THR A 253 14.26 13.23 29.05
CA THR A 253 13.11 14.14 29.18
C THR A 253 12.11 13.75 30.27
N GLY A 254 12.20 12.52 30.78
CA GLY A 254 11.20 11.93 31.69
C GLY A 254 9.87 11.59 31.00
N ARG A 255 9.84 11.53 29.65
CA ARG A 255 8.61 11.31 28.84
C ARG A 255 8.71 10.02 28.06
N GLU A 256 7.79 9.10 28.30
CA GLU A 256 7.63 7.87 27.54
C GLU A 256 6.70 8.10 26.35
N LEU A 257 7.18 7.89 25.12
CA LEU A 257 6.39 8.05 23.92
C LEU A 257 5.97 6.69 23.35
N LYS A 258 4.71 6.55 22.99
CA LYS A 258 4.21 5.40 22.23
C LYS A 258 4.66 5.51 20.78
N LEU A 259 4.96 4.37 20.17
CA LEU A 259 5.31 4.28 18.76
C LEU A 259 4.08 3.90 17.93
N GLU A 260 3.88 4.60 16.82
CA GLU A 260 2.99 4.16 15.73
C GLU A 260 3.80 3.98 14.45
N ILE A 261 3.41 2.99 13.63
CA ILE A 261 3.96 2.71 12.30
C ILE A 261 2.81 2.45 11.32
N GLU A 262 3.03 2.72 10.03
CA GLU A 262 1.98 2.65 8.99
C GLU A 262 2.34 1.69 7.85
N PRO A 263 2.49 0.38 8.12
CA PRO A 263 2.77 -0.59 7.07
C PRO A 263 1.58 -0.74 6.10
N GLY A 264 1.88 -0.72 4.79
CA GLY A 264 0.94 -1.05 3.71
C GLY A 264 1.51 -2.18 2.85
N THR A 265 2.62 -1.91 2.15
CA THR A 265 3.27 -2.88 1.26
C THR A 265 3.67 -4.16 1.98
N PHE A 266 4.25 -4.05 3.17
CA PHE A 266 4.70 -5.21 3.95
C PHE A 266 3.54 -6.16 4.29
N LEU A 267 2.40 -5.61 4.68
CA LEU A 267 1.22 -6.39 5.07
C LEU A 267 0.61 -7.18 3.91
N LEU A 268 0.64 -6.61 2.69
CA LEU A 268 -0.23 -7.08 1.62
C LEU A 268 0.48 -7.66 0.41
N ALA A 269 1.66 -7.13 0.06
CA ALA A 269 2.21 -7.37 -1.27
C ALA A 269 2.29 -8.87 -1.61
N HIS A 270 2.89 -9.66 -0.73
CA HIS A 270 3.03 -11.11 -0.92
C HIS A 270 1.79 -11.93 -0.58
N ALA A 271 0.80 -11.30 0.02
CA ALA A 271 -0.46 -11.95 0.36
C ALA A 271 -1.46 -12.00 -0.80
N CYS A 272 -1.08 -11.55 -2.00
CA CYS A 272 -1.99 -11.57 -3.15
C CYS A 272 -1.28 -11.90 -4.45
N SER A 273 -2.00 -12.66 -5.28
CA SER A 273 -1.68 -12.95 -6.68
C SER A 273 -2.83 -12.48 -7.58
N LEU A 274 -2.49 -11.93 -8.75
CA LEU A 274 -3.45 -11.65 -9.81
C LEU A 274 -3.48 -12.85 -10.76
N VAL A 275 -4.62 -13.52 -10.83
CA VAL A 275 -4.86 -14.65 -11.73
C VAL A 275 -5.44 -14.14 -13.04
N THR A 276 -4.74 -14.40 -14.13
CA THR A 276 -5.12 -13.97 -15.49
C THR A 276 -4.99 -15.13 -16.46
N GLN A 277 -5.39 -14.92 -17.71
CA GLN A 277 -5.20 -15.88 -18.81
C GLN A 277 -4.58 -15.22 -20.03
N VAL A 278 -3.76 -15.98 -20.76
CA VAL A 278 -3.21 -15.61 -22.05
C VAL A 278 -4.34 -15.64 -23.10
N GLN A 279 -4.64 -14.49 -23.69
CA GLN A 279 -5.71 -14.33 -24.67
C GLN A 279 -5.20 -14.39 -26.11
N ASP A 280 -3.96 -13.95 -26.33
CA ASP A 280 -3.36 -13.93 -27.65
C ASP A 280 -1.82 -13.97 -27.54
N VAL A 281 -1.19 -14.43 -28.61
CA VAL A 281 0.27 -14.51 -28.74
C VAL A 281 0.67 -13.95 -30.09
N THR A 282 1.55 -12.94 -30.09
CA THR A 282 2.05 -12.35 -31.33
C THR A 282 3.59 -12.32 -31.36
N SER A 283 4.16 -12.20 -32.53
CA SER A 283 5.60 -12.06 -32.70
C SER A 283 5.91 -11.00 -33.74
N THR A 284 7.00 -10.27 -33.50
CA THR A 284 7.54 -9.28 -34.45
C THR A 284 8.72 -9.83 -35.28
N GLY A 285 8.83 -11.16 -35.38
CA GLY A 285 9.82 -11.86 -36.19
C GLY A 285 11.05 -12.33 -35.41
N PRO A 286 12.06 -12.90 -36.11
CA PRO A 286 13.21 -13.54 -35.46
C PRO A 286 14.09 -12.58 -34.67
N GLU A 287 14.17 -11.32 -35.10
CA GLU A 287 14.95 -10.25 -34.43
C GLU A 287 14.10 -9.42 -33.47
N GLY A 288 12.84 -9.77 -33.30
CA GLY A 288 11.89 -9.06 -32.47
C GLY A 288 11.51 -9.81 -31.19
N TYR A 289 10.31 -9.56 -30.73
CA TYR A 289 9.81 -10.09 -29.46
C TYR A 289 8.64 -11.05 -29.68
N ARG A 290 8.49 -12.01 -28.75
CA ARG A 290 7.27 -12.78 -28.55
C ARG A 290 6.45 -12.08 -27.46
N PHE A 291 5.23 -11.66 -27.77
CA PHE A 291 4.31 -11.00 -26.85
C PHE A 291 3.23 -11.96 -26.38
N LEU A 292 3.04 -12.04 -25.07
CA LEU A 292 1.87 -12.66 -24.43
C LEU A 292 0.91 -11.56 -24.05
N LYS A 293 -0.31 -11.59 -24.59
CA LYS A 293 -1.38 -10.63 -24.27
C LYS A 293 -2.33 -11.26 -23.28
N LEU A 294 -2.49 -10.62 -22.13
CA LEU A 294 -3.35 -11.11 -21.05
C LEU A 294 -4.74 -10.45 -21.11
N ASN A 295 -5.71 -11.03 -20.42
CA ASN A 295 -6.99 -10.38 -20.13
C ASN A 295 -6.94 -9.45 -18.89
N ALA A 296 -5.77 -8.97 -18.54
CA ALA A 296 -5.50 -8.00 -17.48
C ALA A 296 -4.42 -7.04 -17.97
N GLY A 297 -4.26 -5.91 -17.32
CA GLY A 297 -3.24 -4.95 -17.66
C GLY A 297 -3.16 -3.82 -16.66
N MET A 298 -2.91 -2.60 -17.13
CA MET A 298 -2.84 -1.40 -16.27
C MET A 298 -4.18 -1.11 -15.56
N THR A 299 -5.28 -1.67 -16.02
CA THR A 299 -6.60 -1.64 -15.37
C THR A 299 -6.64 -2.43 -14.07
N GLU A 300 -5.74 -3.39 -13.85
CA GLU A 300 -5.56 -4.13 -12.61
C GLU A 300 -4.27 -3.76 -11.91
N ILE A 301 -3.16 -3.64 -12.66
CA ILE A 301 -1.82 -3.44 -12.11
C ILE A 301 -1.09 -2.31 -12.83
N LEU A 302 -1.22 -1.08 -12.30
CA LEU A 302 -0.60 0.12 -12.89
C LEU A 302 0.89 0.27 -12.54
N ARG A 303 1.38 -0.44 -11.54
CA ARG A 303 2.75 -0.28 -11.00
C ARG A 303 3.87 -0.48 -12.04
N PRO A 304 3.80 -1.48 -12.94
CA PRO A 304 4.78 -1.60 -14.02
C PRO A 304 4.81 -0.37 -14.92
N SER A 305 3.64 0.07 -15.39
CA SER A 305 3.49 1.23 -16.29
C SER A 305 3.85 2.56 -15.62
N LEU A 306 3.63 2.70 -14.30
CA LEU A 306 3.84 3.95 -13.56
C LEU A 306 5.27 4.11 -13.04
N TYR A 307 5.87 3.00 -12.56
CA TYR A 307 7.13 3.01 -11.81
C TYR A 307 8.22 2.13 -12.43
N GLY A 308 7.97 1.38 -13.49
CA GLY A 308 8.84 0.30 -13.93
C GLY A 308 8.98 -0.79 -12.86
N ALA A 309 7.94 -0.99 -12.03
CA ALA A 309 7.97 -1.94 -10.94
C ALA A 309 7.91 -3.37 -11.46
N GLN A 310 8.76 -4.24 -10.88
CA GLN A 310 8.81 -5.64 -11.23
C GLN A 310 7.85 -6.48 -10.38
N HIS A 311 7.26 -7.49 -10.99
CA HIS A 311 6.46 -8.51 -10.32
C HIS A 311 6.87 -9.89 -10.81
N PRO A 312 6.89 -10.94 -9.97
CA PRO A 312 7.04 -12.32 -10.44
C PRO A 312 5.86 -12.69 -11.34
N ILE A 313 6.16 -13.29 -12.48
CA ILE A 313 5.17 -13.74 -13.47
C ILE A 313 5.39 -15.23 -13.71
N HIS A 314 4.31 -16.00 -13.63
CA HIS A 314 4.33 -17.45 -13.83
C HIS A 314 3.32 -17.83 -14.92
N ILE A 315 3.79 -18.51 -15.95
CA ILE A 315 2.90 -19.18 -16.91
C ILE A 315 2.59 -20.56 -16.34
N VAL A 316 1.31 -20.86 -16.22
CA VAL A 316 0.81 -22.09 -15.61
C VAL A 316 -0.10 -22.81 -16.62
N PRO A 317 0.50 -23.64 -17.50
CA PRO A 317 -0.27 -24.47 -18.41
C PRO A 317 -0.95 -25.61 -17.66
N GLU A 318 -1.87 -26.31 -18.32
CA GLU A 318 -2.41 -27.55 -17.76
C GLU A 318 -1.28 -28.52 -17.36
N PRO A 319 -1.42 -29.21 -16.20
CA PRO A 319 -0.35 -30.10 -15.67
C PRO A 319 0.15 -31.14 -16.68
N ALA A 320 -0.75 -31.67 -17.51
CA ALA A 320 -0.38 -32.64 -18.56
C ALA A 320 0.54 -32.06 -19.64
N GLN A 321 0.44 -30.75 -19.90
CA GLN A 321 1.21 -30.01 -20.91
C GLN A 321 2.49 -29.41 -20.35
N ALA A 322 2.52 -29.08 -19.06
CA ALA A 322 3.63 -28.36 -18.42
C ALA A 322 5.02 -28.98 -18.70
N LYS A 323 5.12 -30.30 -18.70
CA LYS A 323 6.38 -31.04 -18.93
C LYS A 323 6.92 -30.92 -20.34
N PHE A 324 6.14 -30.45 -21.31
CA PHE A 324 6.54 -30.27 -22.71
C PHE A 324 6.84 -28.81 -23.03
N ARG A 325 6.68 -27.88 -22.07
CA ARG A 325 6.95 -26.46 -22.25
C ARG A 325 8.41 -26.16 -21.93
N GLU A 326 9.08 -25.45 -22.84
CA GLU A 326 10.43 -24.92 -22.64
C GLU A 326 10.40 -23.48 -22.10
N LEU A 327 11.49 -23.03 -21.52
CA LEU A 327 11.70 -21.62 -21.19
C LEU A 327 11.94 -20.82 -22.47
N THR A 328 11.28 -19.70 -22.61
CA THR A 328 11.39 -18.81 -23.78
C THR A 328 11.34 -17.36 -23.30
N ASP A 329 12.14 -16.51 -23.91
CA ASP A 329 12.10 -15.07 -23.64
C ASP A 329 10.82 -14.46 -24.23
N GLN A 330 10.01 -13.84 -23.38
CA GLN A 330 8.70 -13.32 -23.74
C GLN A 330 8.45 -11.98 -23.05
N VAL A 331 7.74 -11.10 -23.72
CA VAL A 331 7.22 -9.83 -23.20
C VAL A 331 5.77 -10.04 -22.85
N VAL A 332 5.37 -9.68 -21.64
CA VAL A 332 4.00 -9.78 -21.19
C VAL A 332 3.36 -8.38 -21.23
N VAL A 333 2.23 -8.28 -21.91
CA VAL A 333 1.48 -7.04 -22.10
C VAL A 333 0.01 -7.23 -21.70
N GLY A 334 -0.64 -6.14 -21.35
CA GLY A 334 -2.05 -6.15 -21.01
C GLY A 334 -2.98 -6.06 -22.22
N HIS A 335 -4.24 -5.82 -21.93
CA HIS A 335 -5.35 -5.81 -22.88
C HIS A 335 -5.74 -4.41 -23.37
N CYS A 336 -5.14 -3.36 -22.82
CA CYS A 336 -5.48 -2.00 -23.21
C CYS A 336 -4.87 -1.63 -24.56
N CYS A 337 -5.59 -0.82 -25.37
CA CYS A 337 -5.05 -0.20 -26.58
C CYS A 337 -4.10 0.95 -26.23
N GLU A 338 -3.02 0.62 -25.50
CA GLU A 338 -2.02 1.54 -24.97
C GLU A 338 -0.65 0.88 -24.90
N SER A 339 0.36 1.49 -25.50
CA SER A 339 1.74 0.95 -25.51
C SER A 339 2.34 0.85 -24.10
N GLY A 340 1.92 1.71 -23.20
CA GLY A 340 2.32 1.68 -21.79
C GLY A 340 1.67 0.56 -20.96
N ASP A 341 0.78 -0.25 -21.54
CA ASP A 341 0.21 -1.44 -20.87
C ASP A 341 1.19 -2.62 -20.88
N LEU A 342 2.37 -2.37 -20.34
CA LEU A 342 3.52 -3.26 -20.30
C LEU A 342 3.68 -3.84 -18.90
N LEU A 343 3.66 -5.18 -18.78
CA LEU A 343 3.81 -5.90 -17.50
C LEU A 343 5.24 -6.37 -17.24
N THR A 344 6.09 -6.33 -18.26
CA THR A 344 7.53 -6.65 -18.18
C THR A 344 8.39 -5.46 -18.61
N PRO A 345 8.32 -4.30 -17.92
CA PRO A 345 9.24 -3.20 -18.16
C PRO A 345 10.64 -3.52 -17.62
N ALA A 346 11.63 -2.72 -17.98
CA ALA A 346 12.92 -2.75 -17.28
C ALA A 346 12.77 -2.18 -15.84
N PRO A 347 13.60 -2.62 -14.88
CA PRO A 347 13.52 -2.15 -13.51
C PRO A 347 13.68 -0.63 -13.41
N GLY A 348 12.65 0.06 -12.91
CA GLY A 348 12.64 1.51 -12.74
C GLY A 348 12.43 2.32 -14.03
N ASP A 349 12.32 1.65 -15.18
CA ASP A 349 12.05 2.29 -16.46
C ASP A 349 10.79 1.72 -17.11
N PRO A 350 9.64 2.41 -16.99
CA PRO A 350 8.36 1.91 -17.51
C PRO A 350 8.28 1.88 -19.03
N GLU A 351 9.18 2.57 -19.76
CA GLU A 351 9.15 2.64 -21.22
C GLU A 351 10.02 1.56 -21.88
N ALA A 352 10.99 1.01 -21.13
CA ALA A 352 11.91 0.00 -21.66
C ALA A 352 11.35 -1.41 -21.53
N LEU A 353 11.27 -2.14 -22.63
CA LEU A 353 10.91 -3.56 -22.69
C LEU A 353 12.02 -4.42 -22.10
N LEU A 354 11.67 -5.36 -21.21
CA LEU A 354 12.59 -6.39 -20.72
C LEU A 354 11.94 -7.77 -20.86
N PRO A 355 12.27 -8.55 -21.90
CA PRO A 355 11.79 -9.93 -22.01
C PRO A 355 12.14 -10.75 -20.77
N ARG A 356 11.22 -11.61 -20.34
CA ARG A 356 11.41 -12.54 -19.23
C ARG A 356 11.51 -13.96 -19.73
N SER A 357 12.48 -14.72 -19.21
CA SER A 357 12.57 -16.17 -19.44
C SER A 357 11.48 -16.87 -18.62
N LEU A 358 10.37 -17.21 -19.28
CA LEU A 358 9.18 -17.84 -18.71
C LEU A 358 8.90 -19.16 -19.45
N LEU A 359 8.13 -20.06 -18.84
CA LEU A 359 7.57 -21.17 -19.61
C LEU A 359 6.84 -20.61 -20.83
N ARG A 360 7.06 -21.22 -22.00
CA ARG A 360 6.44 -20.77 -23.24
C ARG A 360 4.91 -20.76 -23.09
N GLY A 361 4.33 -19.55 -23.08
CA GLY A 361 2.89 -19.35 -22.92
C GLY A 361 2.14 -19.60 -24.23
N GLU A 362 0.98 -20.23 -24.13
CA GLU A 362 0.04 -20.44 -25.24
C GLU A 362 -1.33 -19.88 -24.85
N ILE A 363 -2.17 -19.64 -25.84
CA ILE A 363 -3.55 -19.14 -25.63
C ILE A 363 -4.30 -20.10 -24.72
N GLY A 364 -4.94 -19.56 -23.66
CA GLY A 364 -5.69 -20.30 -22.67
C GLY A 364 -4.88 -20.68 -21.41
N ASP A 365 -3.54 -20.62 -21.44
CA ASP A 365 -2.74 -20.86 -20.24
C ASP A 365 -3.05 -19.79 -19.18
N PHE A 366 -3.02 -20.18 -17.90
CA PHE A 366 -3.03 -19.20 -16.82
C PHE A 366 -1.71 -18.42 -16.79
N CYS A 367 -1.81 -17.15 -16.49
CA CYS A 367 -0.68 -16.30 -16.16
C CYS A 367 -0.94 -15.72 -14.77
N VAL A 368 -0.10 -16.08 -13.80
CA VAL A 368 -0.21 -15.62 -12.42
C VAL A 368 0.87 -14.57 -12.15
N ILE A 369 0.43 -13.38 -11.72
CA ILE A 369 1.32 -12.29 -11.34
C ILE A 369 1.29 -12.18 -9.81
N GLU A 370 2.44 -12.43 -9.17
CA GLU A 370 2.55 -12.41 -7.72
C GLU A 370 2.95 -11.04 -7.14
N GLY A 371 2.83 -10.91 -5.83
CA GLY A 371 3.20 -9.66 -5.14
C GLY A 371 2.26 -8.50 -5.42
N THR A 372 1.00 -8.77 -5.76
CA THR A 372 0.01 -7.79 -6.25
C THR A 372 -0.94 -7.27 -5.16
N GLY A 373 -0.72 -7.60 -3.88
CA GLY A 373 -1.65 -7.23 -2.80
C GLY A 373 -1.68 -5.76 -2.42
N ALA A 374 -0.62 -5.00 -2.73
CA ALA A 374 -0.50 -3.61 -2.34
C ALA A 374 -0.39 -2.68 -3.55
N TYR A 375 -1.24 -1.64 -3.60
CA TYR A 375 -1.22 -0.60 -4.64
C TYR A 375 -1.40 -1.17 -6.06
N CYS A 376 -2.21 -2.21 -6.21
CA CYS A 376 -2.63 -2.77 -7.48
C CYS A 376 -4.13 -2.53 -7.65
N SER A 377 -5.03 -3.37 -7.10
CA SER A 377 -6.47 -3.18 -7.24
C SER A 377 -6.98 -1.81 -6.73
N SER A 378 -6.30 -1.22 -5.74
CA SER A 378 -6.65 0.11 -5.19
C SER A 378 -6.14 1.30 -6.00
N MET A 379 -5.11 1.09 -6.84
CA MET A 379 -4.41 2.14 -7.59
C MET A 379 -4.20 1.69 -9.04
N SER A 380 -5.27 1.36 -9.74
CA SER A 380 -5.27 0.93 -11.13
C SER A 380 -5.87 2.01 -12.05
N ALA A 381 -5.64 1.89 -13.36
CA ALA A 381 -6.27 2.74 -14.37
C ALA A 381 -7.72 2.28 -14.61
N LYS A 382 -8.56 2.43 -13.58
CA LYS A 382 -9.94 1.91 -13.55
C LYS A 382 -10.75 2.38 -14.73
N ASN A 383 -11.43 1.42 -15.35
CA ASN A 383 -12.31 1.60 -16.49
C ASN A 383 -11.66 2.22 -17.75
N TYR A 384 -10.32 2.21 -17.83
CA TYR A 384 -9.66 2.56 -19.09
C TYR A 384 -10.07 1.58 -20.18
N ASN A 385 -10.32 2.05 -21.40
CA ASN A 385 -10.99 1.34 -22.51
C ASN A 385 -12.34 0.68 -22.12
N SER A 386 -13.01 1.17 -21.07
CA SER A 386 -14.25 0.64 -20.49
C SER A 386 -14.15 -0.80 -19.97
N PHE A 387 -12.94 -1.28 -19.62
CA PHE A 387 -12.80 -2.56 -18.95
C PHE A 387 -13.34 -2.50 -17.52
N PRO A 388 -14.14 -3.51 -17.10
CA PRO A 388 -14.68 -3.56 -15.74
C PRO A 388 -13.60 -3.88 -14.71
N GLU A 389 -13.74 -3.35 -13.48
CA GLU A 389 -12.86 -3.71 -12.38
C GLU A 389 -12.93 -5.23 -12.10
N ALA A 390 -11.75 -5.85 -11.89
CA ALA A 390 -11.62 -7.26 -11.60
C ALA A 390 -12.30 -7.68 -10.28
N ALA A 391 -12.68 -8.95 -10.18
CA ALA A 391 -13.11 -9.55 -8.93
C ALA A 391 -11.95 -9.66 -7.92
N GLU A 392 -12.29 -9.69 -6.62
CA GLU A 392 -11.34 -10.01 -5.54
C GLU A 392 -11.85 -11.19 -4.73
N ALA A 393 -10.99 -12.14 -4.42
CA ALA A 393 -11.29 -13.33 -3.65
C ALA A 393 -10.29 -13.53 -2.50
N LEU A 394 -10.68 -14.32 -1.51
CA LEU A 394 -9.87 -14.68 -0.35
C LEU A 394 -9.72 -16.20 -0.29
N LYS A 395 -8.50 -16.69 -0.31
CA LYS A 395 -8.17 -18.06 0.11
C LYS A 395 -8.13 -18.10 1.63
N LYS A 396 -9.15 -18.71 2.23
CA LYS A 396 -9.32 -18.78 3.68
C LYS A 396 -8.35 -19.78 4.33
N LEU A 397 -8.18 -19.67 5.65
CA LEU A 397 -7.43 -20.67 6.43
C LEU A 397 -7.93 -22.10 6.23
N SER A 398 -9.22 -22.30 5.91
CA SER A 398 -9.80 -23.60 5.56
C SER A 398 -9.33 -24.18 4.21
N GLY A 399 -8.62 -23.38 3.40
CA GLY A 399 -8.24 -23.70 2.02
C GLY A 399 -9.29 -23.32 0.97
N THR A 400 -10.54 -22.99 1.38
CA THR A 400 -11.58 -22.57 0.43
C THR A 400 -11.33 -21.16 -0.09
N VAL A 401 -11.63 -20.92 -1.39
CA VAL A 401 -11.59 -19.59 -1.99
C VAL A 401 -13.01 -19.00 -2.00
N ALA A 402 -13.14 -17.78 -1.48
CA ALA A 402 -14.42 -17.10 -1.39
C ALA A 402 -14.34 -15.68 -1.95
N LEU A 403 -15.39 -15.25 -2.64
CA LEU A 403 -15.46 -13.90 -3.22
C LEU A 403 -15.50 -12.83 -2.12
N MET A 404 -14.65 -11.79 -2.25
CA MET A 404 -14.64 -10.59 -1.40
C MET A 404 -15.28 -9.39 -2.10
N ARG A 405 -15.04 -9.22 -3.40
CA ARG A 405 -15.58 -8.16 -4.25
C ARG A 405 -15.98 -8.75 -5.60
N LYS A 406 -17.22 -8.50 -6.01
CA LYS A 406 -17.71 -8.91 -7.34
C LYS A 406 -16.99 -8.12 -8.43
N ARG A 407 -16.86 -8.72 -9.62
CA ARG A 407 -16.48 -8.00 -10.83
C ARG A 407 -17.49 -6.89 -11.08
N GLN A 408 -17.01 -5.72 -11.48
CA GLN A 408 -17.87 -4.62 -11.92
C GLN A 408 -18.66 -5.02 -13.16
N THR A 409 -19.93 -4.62 -13.25
CA THR A 409 -20.74 -4.81 -14.46
C THR A 409 -20.63 -3.60 -15.37
N PHE A 410 -21.02 -3.76 -16.66
CA PHE A 410 -21.06 -2.64 -17.60
C PHE A 410 -22.02 -1.55 -17.12
N GLU A 411 -23.18 -1.93 -16.57
CA GLU A 411 -24.15 -0.99 -16.02
C GLU A 411 -23.57 -0.13 -14.91
N GLN A 412 -22.70 -0.69 -14.05
CA GLN A 412 -22.02 0.08 -13.01
C GLN A 412 -20.96 1.05 -13.57
N ILE A 413 -20.39 0.77 -14.75
CA ILE A 413 -19.46 1.70 -15.40
C ILE A 413 -20.21 2.96 -15.85
N VAL A 414 -21.41 2.81 -16.42
CA VAL A 414 -22.20 3.90 -17.01
C VAL A 414 -23.27 4.46 -16.07
N GLU A 415 -23.39 3.96 -14.84
CA GLU A 415 -24.45 4.29 -13.87
C GLU A 415 -24.61 5.79 -13.62
N ASN A 416 -23.51 6.54 -13.67
CA ASN A 416 -23.51 7.98 -13.41
C ASN A 416 -23.61 8.83 -14.68
N GLU A 417 -23.78 8.22 -15.87
CA GLU A 417 -23.98 8.95 -17.12
C GLU A 417 -25.41 9.47 -17.19
N VAL A 418 -25.55 10.74 -17.54
CA VAL A 418 -26.85 11.39 -17.75
C VAL A 418 -26.96 11.86 -19.19
N ALA A 419 -28.10 11.67 -19.81
CA ALA A 419 -28.39 12.27 -21.13
C ALA A 419 -28.44 13.79 -20.95
N PRO A 420 -27.75 14.61 -21.80
CA PRO A 420 -27.78 16.06 -21.73
C PRO A 420 -29.13 16.66 -22.11
#